data_f6a52f2693115201ddf003215fd7b2fc
#
_entry.id   f6a52f2693115201ddf003215fd7b2fc
#
_cell.length_a   1.000
_cell.length_b   1.000
_cell.length_c   1.000
_cell.angle_alpha   90.00
_cell.angle_beta   90.00
_cell.angle_gamma   90.00
#
_symmetry.space_group_name_H-M   'P 1'
#
loop_
_entity.id
_entity.type
_entity.pdbx_description
1 polymer ?
#
loop_
_entity_poly.entity_id
_entity_poly.type
_entity_poly.pdbx_seq_one_letter_code
_entity_poly.pdbx_strand_id
1 'polypeptide(L)'
;MIKIIFINTLRRVRFAPSPTGPLHIGGLRTALFNYLIAKKTGGSFILRIEDTDKKREVAGAEKYIVDELNWCGIFPDESPGTKGAFGPYRQSERNHVYSDEIKKLVDSGHAYYAFDSEEELASCRSECEKRGETFIYNYESRHALKNSLSMSKAEVADLLKKGKAYVVRFLVPKNKNIRTADIIRGESNINSSLLDDKVLMKADGTPTYHFANVVDDHLMKITHVIRGEEWLPSLALHVLLYEAFGWEKPIFAHLPLILNPNGKGKLSKRSGEKGGFPVFPIDWSGDTKLKGFREAGILPEGLVNYLATLGWSPEEGREVLNLGKLTELFLLENVVSSAANFDFEKLKWYNHKHIQTTDSSKLAELLKSLNKNAGEIVKEKLVDAVTLVKERANTISDLWGLASYLFFDPASFDEKSLKKVSKDGLEKIVSEIISQCKKRESASNFVEGLKYWGDETGIGAGQIMMTTRVILTGGLTGVGAVSYTHLTLPPKA
;
A
#
# COMPACT_ATOMS: atom_id res chain seq x y z
N MET A 1 -14.00 17.45 27.24
CA MET A 1 -13.33 16.74 28.35
C MET A 1 -13.03 15.26 28.05
N ILE A 2 -13.35 14.73 26.85
CA ILE A 2 -13.10 13.33 26.44
C ILE A 2 -11.73 13.14 25.75
N LYS A 3 -11.10 14.21 25.25
CA LYS A 3 -9.83 14.15 24.49
C LYS A 3 -8.56 13.77 25.29
N ILE A 4 -8.57 13.86 26.61
CA ILE A 4 -7.33 13.75 27.43
C ILE A 4 -7.09 12.33 27.98
N ILE A 5 -8.09 11.45 27.99
CA ILE A 5 -7.97 10.12 28.64
C ILE A 5 -7.36 9.04 27.72
N PHE A 6 -7.30 9.26 26.39
CA PHE A 6 -6.89 8.23 25.42
C PHE A 6 -5.39 8.15 25.10
N ILE A 7 -4.55 9.03 25.65
CA ILE A 7 -3.14 9.13 25.24
C ILE A 7 -2.24 8.03 25.82
N ASN A 8 -2.66 7.31 26.86
CA ASN A 8 -1.82 6.36 27.61
C ASN A 8 -2.28 4.89 27.61
N THR A 9 -3.27 4.50 26.81
CA THR A 9 -3.65 3.09 26.72
C THR A 9 -2.93 2.41 25.54
N LEU A 10 -2.26 1.30 25.82
CA LEU A 10 -1.65 0.45 24.80
C LEU A 10 -2.70 0.06 23.76
N ARG A 11 -2.48 0.45 22.50
CA ARG A 11 -3.41 0.12 21.42
C ARG A 11 -2.99 -1.17 20.74
N ARG A 12 -3.87 -2.14 20.74
CA ARG A 12 -3.70 -3.41 20.06
C ARG A 12 -4.52 -3.39 18.78
N VAL A 13 -3.86 -3.43 17.64
CA VAL A 13 -4.46 -3.25 16.32
C VAL A 13 -4.02 -4.35 15.36
N ARG A 14 -4.72 -4.48 14.24
CA ARG A 14 -4.41 -5.52 13.27
C ARG A 14 -4.58 -5.02 11.83
N PHE A 15 -3.70 -5.49 10.97
CA PHE A 15 -3.91 -5.56 9.54
C PHE A 15 -4.36 -6.98 9.20
N ALA A 16 -5.50 -7.11 8.51
CA ALA A 16 -6.15 -8.41 8.31
C ALA A 16 -6.49 -8.62 6.82
N PRO A 17 -5.47 -8.81 5.95
CA PRO A 17 -5.69 -9.01 4.53
C PRO A 17 -6.12 -10.45 4.22
N SER A 18 -6.95 -10.60 3.16
CA SER A 18 -7.18 -11.90 2.52
C SER A 18 -6.12 -12.14 1.45
N PRO A 19 -5.51 -13.35 1.36
CA PRO A 19 -4.44 -13.65 0.41
C PRO A 19 -5.02 -13.97 -0.99
N THR A 20 -5.76 -13.03 -1.58
CA THR A 20 -6.46 -13.17 -2.87
C THR A 20 -5.71 -12.52 -4.04
N GLY A 21 -4.43 -12.22 -3.87
CA GLY A 21 -3.55 -11.60 -4.85
C GLY A 21 -2.60 -10.57 -4.21
N PRO A 22 -1.85 -9.83 -5.02
CA PRO A 22 -0.90 -8.84 -4.53
C PRO A 22 -1.64 -7.69 -3.81
N LEU A 23 -1.04 -7.23 -2.71
CA LEU A 23 -1.60 -6.15 -1.91
C LEU A 23 -1.41 -4.80 -2.62
N HIS A 24 -2.49 -4.09 -2.79
CA HIS A 24 -2.53 -2.75 -3.37
C HIS A 24 -2.12 -1.70 -2.33
N ILE A 25 -1.54 -0.56 -2.76
CA ILE A 25 -1.13 0.53 -1.84
C ILE A 25 -2.24 1.02 -0.91
N GLY A 26 -3.51 0.84 -1.24
CA GLY A 26 -4.63 1.09 -0.32
C GLY A 26 -4.59 0.18 0.92
N GLY A 27 -4.27 -1.09 0.71
CA GLY A 27 -4.04 -2.05 1.81
C GLY A 27 -2.77 -1.71 2.58
N LEU A 28 -1.67 -1.39 1.89
CA LEU A 28 -0.42 -0.96 2.54
C LEU A 28 -0.64 0.29 3.41
N ARG A 29 -1.42 1.29 2.95
CA ARG A 29 -1.76 2.46 3.79
C ARG A 29 -2.54 2.06 5.05
N THR A 30 -3.45 1.10 4.92
CA THR A 30 -4.19 0.57 6.08
C THR A 30 -3.23 -0.11 7.07
N ALA A 31 -2.29 -0.93 6.58
CA ALA A 31 -1.25 -1.53 7.42
C ALA A 31 -0.37 -0.47 8.10
N LEU A 32 0.07 0.54 7.34
CA LEU A 32 0.87 1.66 7.86
C LEU A 32 0.16 2.39 9.00
N PHE A 33 -1.12 2.77 8.85
CA PHE A 33 -1.84 3.49 9.89
C PHE A 33 -2.03 2.65 11.17
N ASN A 34 -2.30 1.35 11.03
CA ASN A 34 -2.30 0.42 12.15
C ASN A 34 -0.93 0.38 12.84
N TYR A 35 0.15 0.23 12.06
CA TYR A 35 1.51 0.22 12.58
C TYR A 35 1.87 1.50 13.34
N LEU A 36 1.61 2.68 12.76
CA LEU A 36 1.91 3.96 13.38
C LEU A 36 1.21 4.12 14.74
N ILE A 37 -0.06 3.75 14.82
CA ILE A 37 -0.84 3.80 16.07
C ILE A 37 -0.29 2.83 17.13
N ALA A 38 0.00 1.58 16.75
CA ALA A 38 0.58 0.60 17.66
C ALA A 38 1.90 1.11 18.24
N LYS A 39 2.82 1.51 17.36
CA LYS A 39 4.17 1.94 17.78
C LYS A 39 4.14 3.23 18.60
N LYS A 40 3.28 4.20 18.24
CA LYS A 40 3.11 5.44 19.01
C LYS A 40 2.66 5.19 20.45
N THR A 41 1.79 4.20 20.68
CA THR A 41 1.21 3.92 21.98
C THR A 41 1.95 2.83 22.77
N GLY A 42 3.05 2.29 22.23
CA GLY A 42 3.75 1.13 22.79
C GLY A 42 2.92 -0.16 22.78
N GLY A 43 1.87 -0.20 21.97
CA GLY A 43 0.98 -1.33 21.80
C GLY A 43 1.49 -2.36 20.79
N SER A 44 0.60 -3.18 20.23
CA SER A 44 0.94 -4.29 19.33
C SER A 44 0.27 -4.14 17.97
N PHE A 45 1.03 -4.35 16.90
CA PHE A 45 0.58 -4.46 15.53
C PHE A 45 0.56 -5.92 15.10
N ILE A 46 -0.61 -6.45 14.74
CA ILE A 46 -0.83 -7.84 14.38
C ILE A 46 -1.08 -7.95 12.87
N LEU A 47 -0.43 -8.91 12.23
CA LEU A 47 -0.80 -9.38 10.90
C LEU A 47 -1.63 -10.65 11.04
N ARG A 48 -2.92 -10.60 10.66
CA ARG A 48 -3.83 -11.74 10.60
C ARG A 48 -4.18 -12.04 9.16
N ILE A 49 -3.98 -13.28 8.72
CA ILE A 49 -4.35 -13.71 7.37
C ILE A 49 -5.77 -14.24 7.36
N GLU A 50 -6.65 -13.61 6.58
CA GLU A 50 -8.07 -13.99 6.46
C GLU A 50 -8.26 -14.87 5.21
N ASP A 51 -7.91 -16.16 5.34
CA ASP A 51 -7.87 -17.20 4.32
C ASP A 51 -9.07 -18.17 4.38
N THR A 52 -10.23 -17.72 4.90
CA THR A 52 -11.46 -18.52 4.98
C THR A 52 -12.12 -18.79 3.63
N ASP A 53 -11.74 -18.08 2.57
CA ASP A 53 -12.20 -18.30 1.21
C ASP A 53 -11.13 -18.96 0.35
N LYS A 54 -11.00 -20.28 0.48
CA LYS A 54 -10.02 -21.09 -0.27
C LYS A 54 -10.18 -21.02 -1.79
N LYS A 55 -11.36 -20.69 -2.31
CA LYS A 55 -11.60 -20.58 -3.75
C LYS A 55 -10.92 -19.33 -4.35
N ARG A 56 -10.72 -18.30 -3.57
CA ARG A 56 -10.08 -17.05 -3.99
C ARG A 56 -8.64 -16.91 -3.53
N GLU A 57 -8.12 -17.89 -2.80
CA GLU A 57 -6.74 -17.87 -2.37
C GLU A 57 -5.79 -17.98 -3.57
N VAL A 58 -4.75 -17.13 -3.61
CA VAL A 58 -3.74 -17.11 -4.67
C VAL A 58 -2.41 -17.53 -4.09
N ALA A 59 -1.79 -18.54 -4.69
CA ALA A 59 -0.49 -19.03 -4.25
C ALA A 59 0.57 -17.91 -4.23
N GLY A 60 1.31 -17.82 -3.12
CA GLY A 60 2.33 -16.79 -2.92
C GLY A 60 1.82 -15.43 -2.43
N ALA A 61 0.49 -15.19 -2.37
CA ALA A 61 -0.05 -13.89 -1.95
C ALA A 61 0.28 -13.58 -0.48
N GLU A 62 0.24 -14.56 0.42
CA GLU A 62 0.63 -14.36 1.82
C GLU A 62 2.11 -13.94 1.93
N LYS A 63 3.01 -14.66 1.23
CA LYS A 63 4.43 -14.31 1.21
C LYS A 63 4.64 -12.89 0.66
N TYR A 64 3.94 -12.54 -0.40
CA TYR A 64 4.00 -11.21 -0.99
C TYR A 64 3.59 -10.13 0.01
N ILE A 65 2.49 -10.32 0.75
CA ILE A 65 2.04 -9.39 1.80
C ILE A 65 3.15 -9.18 2.85
N VAL A 66 3.83 -10.23 3.28
CA VAL A 66 4.93 -10.14 4.24
C VAL A 66 6.13 -9.41 3.64
N ASP A 67 6.52 -9.76 2.41
CA ASP A 67 7.68 -9.17 1.73
C ASP A 67 7.50 -7.65 1.52
N GLU A 68 6.31 -7.19 1.14
CA GLU A 68 6.07 -5.76 0.94
C GLU A 68 6.00 -4.97 2.24
N LEU A 69 5.42 -5.53 3.31
CA LEU A 69 5.45 -4.92 4.63
C LEU A 69 6.90 -4.79 5.11
N ASN A 70 7.71 -5.83 4.96
CA ASN A 70 9.13 -5.84 5.31
C ASN A 70 9.90 -4.79 4.50
N TRP A 71 9.66 -4.71 3.19
CA TRP A 71 10.29 -3.69 2.34
C TRP A 71 9.98 -2.27 2.81
N CYS A 72 8.75 -2.02 3.29
CA CYS A 72 8.33 -0.74 3.84
C CYS A 72 8.79 -0.48 5.29
N GLY A 73 9.49 -1.42 5.93
CA GLY A 73 9.87 -1.31 7.35
C GLY A 73 8.71 -1.46 8.33
N ILE A 74 7.60 -2.05 7.90
CA ILE A 74 6.38 -2.28 8.69
C ILE A 74 6.41 -3.71 9.22
N PHE A 75 6.96 -3.91 10.41
CA PHE A 75 7.12 -5.23 11.01
C PHE A 75 6.00 -5.50 12.02
N PRO A 76 5.17 -6.55 11.81
CA PRO A 76 4.18 -6.95 12.80
C PRO A 76 4.86 -7.54 14.05
N ASP A 77 4.28 -7.26 15.21
CA ASP A 77 4.72 -7.84 16.49
C ASP A 77 4.23 -9.30 16.60
N GLU A 78 3.09 -9.60 15.98
CA GLU A 78 2.48 -10.94 15.92
C GLU A 78 1.98 -11.22 14.51
N SER A 79 2.27 -12.42 13.98
CA SER A 79 1.91 -12.81 12.61
C SER A 79 1.96 -14.34 12.45
N PRO A 80 1.47 -14.91 11.32
CA PRO A 80 1.73 -16.29 11.00
C PRO A 80 3.23 -16.63 11.10
N GLY A 81 3.57 -17.71 11.81
CA GLY A 81 4.95 -18.11 12.03
C GLY A 81 5.65 -17.45 13.20
N THR A 82 5.06 -16.42 13.85
CA THR A 82 5.58 -15.85 15.10
C THR A 82 4.89 -16.47 16.32
N LYS A 83 5.62 -16.52 17.46
CA LYS A 83 5.04 -16.95 18.73
C LYS A 83 4.38 -15.76 19.41
N GLY A 84 3.06 -15.64 19.28
CA GLY A 84 2.25 -14.66 19.99
C GLY A 84 1.25 -15.34 20.94
N ALA A 85 0.72 -14.60 21.92
CA ALA A 85 -0.16 -15.13 22.95
C ALA A 85 -1.57 -15.52 22.43
N PHE A 86 -1.97 -15.00 21.25
CA PHE A 86 -3.34 -15.11 20.74
C PHE A 86 -3.43 -15.84 19.38
N GLY A 87 -2.36 -16.49 18.97
CA GLY A 87 -2.34 -17.31 17.75
C GLY A 87 -3.30 -18.51 17.81
N PRO A 88 -3.43 -19.24 16.70
CA PRO A 88 -2.80 -18.97 15.39
C PRO A 88 -3.36 -17.72 14.68
N TYR A 89 -2.56 -17.15 13.75
CA TYR A 89 -2.90 -15.89 13.06
C TYR A 89 -3.36 -16.10 11.61
N ARG A 90 -3.59 -17.34 11.18
CA ARG A 90 -4.38 -17.69 9.99
C ARG A 90 -5.77 -18.15 10.39
N GLN A 91 -6.78 -17.62 9.76
CA GLN A 91 -8.17 -17.98 10.09
C GLN A 91 -8.49 -19.45 9.80
N SER A 92 -7.89 -20.02 8.74
CA SER A 92 -8.05 -21.46 8.42
C SER A 92 -7.56 -22.40 9.54
N GLU A 93 -6.64 -21.96 10.38
CA GLU A 93 -6.11 -22.73 11.52
C GLU A 93 -6.99 -22.62 12.79
N ARG A 94 -8.07 -21.81 12.75
CA ARG A 94 -8.94 -21.47 13.90
C ARG A 94 -10.35 -22.06 13.83
N ASN A 95 -10.60 -23.00 12.95
CA ASN A 95 -11.96 -23.57 12.75
C ASN A 95 -12.60 -24.07 14.04
N HIS A 96 -11.85 -24.66 14.96
CA HIS A 96 -12.34 -25.11 16.27
C HIS A 96 -12.89 -23.94 17.10
N VAL A 97 -12.21 -22.79 17.09
CA VAL A 97 -12.68 -21.58 17.79
C VAL A 97 -14.02 -21.11 17.24
N TYR A 98 -14.15 -21.06 15.91
CA TYR A 98 -15.41 -20.62 15.29
C TYR A 98 -16.55 -21.59 15.55
N SER A 99 -16.28 -22.91 15.59
CA SER A 99 -17.28 -23.94 15.93
C SER A 99 -17.79 -23.78 17.36
N ASP A 100 -16.93 -23.44 18.31
CA ASP A 100 -17.33 -23.22 19.69
C ASP A 100 -18.14 -21.93 19.86
N GLU A 101 -17.72 -20.84 19.21
CA GLU A 101 -18.37 -19.53 19.32
C GLU A 101 -19.73 -19.51 18.60
N ILE A 102 -19.88 -20.16 17.43
CA ILE A 102 -21.16 -20.19 16.73
C ILE A 102 -22.20 -20.96 17.53
N LYS A 103 -21.80 -22.04 18.25
CA LYS A 103 -22.67 -22.80 19.11
C LYS A 103 -23.24 -21.91 20.21
N LYS A 104 -22.44 -21.06 20.83
CA LYS A 104 -22.91 -20.10 21.86
C LYS A 104 -24.02 -19.18 21.32
N LEU A 105 -23.87 -18.67 20.08
CA LEU A 105 -24.90 -17.84 19.45
C LEU A 105 -26.18 -18.62 19.15
N VAL A 106 -26.09 -19.88 18.74
CA VAL A 106 -27.26 -20.74 18.51
C VAL A 106 -27.95 -21.06 19.83
N ASP A 107 -27.19 -21.47 20.83
CA ASP A 107 -27.72 -21.85 22.14
C ASP A 107 -28.39 -20.66 22.87
N SER A 108 -27.88 -19.45 22.67
CA SER A 108 -28.45 -18.21 23.22
C SER A 108 -29.57 -17.61 22.35
N GLY A 109 -29.91 -18.23 21.22
CA GLY A 109 -30.97 -17.78 20.32
C GLY A 109 -30.64 -16.56 19.47
N HIS A 110 -29.36 -16.19 19.33
CA HIS A 110 -28.90 -15.09 18.47
C HIS A 110 -28.54 -15.57 17.07
N ALA A 111 -28.46 -16.87 16.83
CA ALA A 111 -28.26 -17.46 15.52
C ALA A 111 -29.16 -18.70 15.35
N TYR A 112 -29.36 -19.12 14.12
CA TYR A 112 -30.25 -20.22 13.79
C TYR A 112 -29.81 -21.00 12.55
N TYR A 113 -30.22 -22.27 12.45
CA TYR A 113 -29.96 -23.13 11.30
C TYR A 113 -30.89 -22.80 10.15
N ALA A 114 -30.37 -22.69 8.93
CA ALA A 114 -31.11 -22.48 7.69
C ALA A 114 -30.76 -23.59 6.69
N PHE A 115 -31.77 -24.24 6.14
CA PHE A 115 -31.69 -25.46 5.31
C PHE A 115 -32.08 -25.20 3.85
N ASP A 116 -32.36 -23.94 3.49
CA ASP A 116 -32.66 -23.55 2.11
C ASP A 116 -31.49 -23.85 1.20
N SER A 117 -31.74 -24.43 0.02
CA SER A 117 -30.72 -24.64 -1.00
C SER A 117 -30.43 -23.34 -1.77
N GLU A 118 -29.30 -23.32 -2.51
CA GLU A 118 -28.99 -22.19 -3.38
C GLU A 118 -30.05 -21.99 -4.47
N GLU A 119 -30.60 -23.04 -5.02
CA GLU A 119 -31.66 -23.03 -6.02
C GLU A 119 -32.97 -22.45 -5.47
N GLU A 120 -33.35 -22.84 -4.25
CA GLU A 120 -34.54 -22.32 -3.57
C GLU A 120 -34.41 -20.81 -3.34
N LEU A 121 -33.24 -20.37 -2.83
CA LEU A 121 -32.97 -18.94 -2.65
C LEU A 121 -32.87 -18.18 -3.98
N ALA A 122 -32.36 -18.80 -5.03
CA ALA A 122 -32.34 -18.21 -6.38
C ALA A 122 -33.75 -18.01 -6.93
N SER A 123 -34.67 -18.99 -6.70
CA SER A 123 -36.07 -18.84 -7.06
C SER A 123 -36.73 -17.66 -6.35
N CYS A 124 -36.50 -17.53 -5.02
CA CYS A 124 -37.04 -16.41 -4.25
C CYS A 124 -36.52 -15.04 -4.77
N ARG A 125 -35.23 -14.97 -5.16
CA ARG A 125 -34.66 -13.74 -5.77
C ARG A 125 -35.33 -13.42 -7.09
N SER A 126 -35.48 -14.41 -7.98
CA SER A 126 -36.12 -14.22 -9.30
C SER A 126 -37.58 -13.78 -9.17
N GLU A 127 -38.30 -14.30 -8.21
CA GLU A 127 -39.70 -13.91 -7.95
C GLU A 127 -39.81 -12.46 -7.46
N CYS A 128 -38.91 -12.05 -6.56
CA CYS A 128 -38.84 -10.65 -6.11
C CYS A 128 -38.46 -9.69 -7.26
N GLU A 129 -37.46 -10.05 -8.08
CA GLU A 129 -37.05 -9.24 -9.24
C GLU A 129 -38.21 -9.04 -10.24
N LYS A 130 -39.04 -10.07 -10.49
CA LYS A 130 -40.23 -9.93 -11.34
C LYS A 130 -41.22 -8.91 -10.83
N ARG A 131 -41.23 -8.64 -9.50
CA ARG A 131 -42.07 -7.63 -8.86
C ARG A 131 -41.36 -6.28 -8.70
N GLY A 132 -40.10 -6.14 -9.17
CA GLY A 132 -39.28 -4.96 -8.98
C GLY A 132 -38.74 -4.79 -7.55
N GLU A 133 -38.71 -5.88 -6.78
CA GLU A 133 -38.28 -5.92 -5.38
C GLU A 133 -36.92 -6.60 -5.25
N THR A 134 -36.17 -6.27 -4.20
CA THR A 134 -34.94 -6.98 -3.85
C THR A 134 -35.22 -8.00 -2.73
N PHE A 135 -34.91 -9.28 -2.98
CA PHE A 135 -35.00 -10.30 -1.93
C PHE A 135 -33.96 -10.07 -0.84
N ILE A 136 -34.41 -9.97 0.40
CA ILE A 136 -33.56 -9.88 1.60
C ILE A 136 -33.98 -11.02 2.55
N TYR A 137 -33.01 -11.83 2.98
CA TYR A 137 -33.25 -12.85 4.01
C TYR A 137 -33.25 -12.14 5.38
N ASN A 138 -34.42 -11.73 5.89
CA ASN A 138 -34.55 -10.89 7.08
C ASN A 138 -35.77 -11.32 7.94
N TYR A 139 -36.14 -10.50 8.90
CA TYR A 139 -37.26 -10.77 9.80
C TYR A 139 -38.62 -10.89 9.08
N GLU A 140 -38.80 -10.40 7.89
CA GLU A 140 -40.02 -10.49 7.10
C GLU A 140 -40.07 -11.83 6.33
N SER A 141 -38.97 -12.17 5.65
CA SER A 141 -38.91 -13.34 4.77
C SER A 141 -38.58 -14.63 5.46
N ARG A 142 -37.82 -14.64 6.57
CA ARG A 142 -37.29 -15.86 7.21
C ARG A 142 -38.38 -16.85 7.67
N HIS A 143 -39.59 -16.37 8.01
CA HIS A 143 -40.69 -17.25 8.47
C HIS A 143 -41.32 -18.04 7.33
N ALA A 144 -41.14 -17.65 6.08
CA ALA A 144 -41.59 -18.38 4.89
C ALA A 144 -40.50 -19.32 4.32
N LEU A 145 -39.32 -19.39 4.95
CA LEU A 145 -38.13 -20.10 4.47
C LEU A 145 -37.83 -21.30 5.38
N LYS A 146 -37.02 -22.25 4.90
CA LYS A 146 -36.69 -23.49 5.59
C LYS A 146 -35.59 -23.29 6.64
N ASN A 147 -35.96 -23.00 7.85
CA ASN A 147 -35.00 -22.75 8.92
C ASN A 147 -35.55 -23.16 10.30
N SER A 148 -34.69 -23.15 11.32
CA SER A 148 -35.06 -23.60 12.66
C SER A 148 -36.02 -22.66 13.41
N LEU A 149 -36.38 -21.50 12.85
CA LEU A 149 -37.41 -20.60 13.39
C LEU A 149 -38.80 -20.89 12.81
N SER A 150 -38.87 -21.45 11.59
CA SER A 150 -40.12 -21.80 10.89
C SER A 150 -40.50 -23.27 11.04
N MET A 151 -39.56 -24.13 11.46
CA MET A 151 -39.72 -25.57 11.61
C MET A 151 -39.85 -25.99 13.08
N SER A 152 -40.48 -27.15 13.34
CA SER A 152 -40.49 -27.71 14.67
C SER A 152 -39.11 -28.21 15.13
N LYS A 153 -38.88 -28.24 16.44
CA LYS A 153 -37.62 -28.75 17.01
C LYS A 153 -37.31 -30.18 16.58
N ALA A 154 -38.36 -31.02 16.44
CA ALA A 154 -38.24 -32.41 16.01
C ALA A 154 -37.77 -32.54 14.57
N GLU A 155 -38.32 -31.73 13.65
CA GLU A 155 -37.89 -31.67 12.24
C GLU A 155 -36.46 -31.20 12.10
N VAL A 156 -36.10 -30.14 12.84
CA VAL A 156 -34.70 -29.62 12.84
C VAL A 156 -33.74 -30.70 13.35
N ALA A 157 -34.07 -31.37 14.46
CA ALA A 157 -33.22 -32.42 14.99
C ALA A 157 -33.07 -33.63 14.03
N ASP A 158 -34.14 -33.99 13.32
CA ASP A 158 -34.09 -35.03 12.29
C ASP A 158 -33.21 -34.65 11.10
N LEU A 159 -33.33 -33.42 10.60
CA LEU A 159 -32.48 -32.92 9.53
C LEU A 159 -31.00 -32.90 9.92
N LEU A 160 -30.68 -32.42 11.11
CA LEU A 160 -29.29 -32.39 11.61
C LEU A 160 -28.75 -33.82 11.78
N LYS A 161 -29.56 -34.75 12.33
CA LYS A 161 -29.19 -36.16 12.48
C LYS A 161 -28.97 -36.88 11.14
N LYS A 162 -29.74 -36.52 10.11
CA LYS A 162 -29.57 -37.01 8.73
C LYS A 162 -28.41 -36.38 7.98
N GLY A 163 -27.70 -35.45 8.57
CA GLY A 163 -26.58 -34.74 7.92
C GLY A 163 -27.02 -33.82 6.79
N LYS A 164 -28.27 -33.32 6.82
CA LYS A 164 -28.71 -32.33 5.81
C LYS A 164 -27.83 -31.10 5.86
N ALA A 165 -27.32 -30.66 4.72
CA ALA A 165 -26.52 -29.45 4.62
C ALA A 165 -27.30 -28.21 5.11
N TYR A 166 -26.67 -27.39 5.90
CA TYR A 166 -27.23 -26.16 6.45
C TYR A 166 -26.18 -25.07 6.55
N VAL A 167 -26.64 -23.83 6.66
CA VAL A 167 -25.81 -22.68 7.07
C VAL A 167 -26.33 -22.18 8.42
N VAL A 168 -25.48 -21.47 9.16
CA VAL A 168 -25.93 -20.76 10.38
C VAL A 168 -26.04 -19.28 10.05
N ARG A 169 -27.21 -18.69 10.32
CA ARG A 169 -27.49 -17.28 10.09
C ARG A 169 -27.62 -16.53 11.41
N PHE A 170 -27.19 -15.28 11.39
CA PHE A 170 -27.40 -14.34 12.48
C PHE A 170 -28.88 -13.95 12.55
N LEU A 171 -29.47 -13.97 13.73
CA LEU A 171 -30.84 -13.52 13.96
C LEU A 171 -30.86 -12.01 14.17
N VAL A 172 -31.02 -11.25 13.10
CA VAL A 172 -31.13 -9.79 13.18
C VAL A 172 -32.44 -9.41 13.92
N PRO A 173 -32.35 -8.57 14.98
CA PRO A 173 -33.55 -8.16 15.73
C PRO A 173 -34.42 -7.23 14.87
N LYS A 174 -35.74 -7.34 15.03
CA LYS A 174 -36.72 -6.54 14.29
C LYS A 174 -36.70 -5.07 14.78
N ASN A 175 -36.65 -4.08 13.84
CA ASN A 175 -36.82 -2.66 14.10
C ASN A 175 -35.96 -2.08 15.24
N LYS A 176 -34.75 -2.60 15.42
CA LYS A 176 -33.79 -2.05 16.39
C LYS A 176 -32.98 -0.93 15.77
N ASN A 177 -32.88 0.20 16.45
CA ASN A 177 -31.94 1.25 16.08
C ASN A 177 -30.54 0.90 16.61
N ILE A 178 -29.59 0.76 15.70
CA ILE A 178 -28.21 0.40 15.99
C ILE A 178 -27.38 1.66 15.94
N ARG A 179 -26.89 2.10 17.09
CA ARG A 179 -25.95 3.22 17.16
C ARG A 179 -24.54 2.73 16.88
N THR A 180 -23.93 3.27 15.84
CA THR A 180 -22.54 3.02 15.49
C THR A 180 -21.72 4.29 15.74
N ALA A 181 -20.47 4.10 16.17
CA ALA A 181 -19.51 5.20 16.36
C ALA A 181 -18.21 4.86 15.67
N ASP A 182 -17.65 5.83 14.96
CA ASP A 182 -16.40 5.73 14.22
C ASP A 182 -15.57 7.00 14.41
N ILE A 183 -14.28 6.87 14.69
CA ILE A 183 -13.42 8.04 14.95
C ILE A 183 -13.38 8.99 13.75
N ILE A 184 -13.40 8.46 12.53
CA ILE A 184 -13.21 9.23 11.29
C ILE A 184 -14.56 9.63 10.69
N ARG A 185 -15.56 8.73 10.75
CA ARG A 185 -16.86 8.89 10.10
C ARG A 185 -17.93 9.47 11.01
N GLY A 186 -17.65 9.57 12.32
CA GLY A 186 -18.59 10.05 13.31
C GLY A 186 -19.63 8.99 13.72
N GLU A 187 -20.72 9.47 14.30
CA GLU A 187 -21.82 8.62 14.76
C GLU A 187 -22.88 8.45 13.68
N SER A 188 -23.48 7.26 13.64
CA SER A 188 -24.59 6.95 12.74
C SER A 188 -25.60 6.05 13.44
N ASN A 189 -26.87 6.13 13.04
CA ASN A 189 -27.95 5.26 13.49
C ASN A 189 -28.51 4.50 12.28
N ILE A 190 -28.47 3.17 12.35
CA ILE A 190 -28.93 2.30 11.29
C ILE A 190 -30.07 1.45 11.83
N ASN A 191 -31.24 1.43 11.15
CA ASN A 191 -32.32 0.56 11.53
C ASN A 191 -32.00 -0.88 11.06
N SER A 192 -32.18 -1.85 11.94
CA SER A 192 -31.91 -3.27 11.66
C SER A 192 -32.80 -3.86 10.56
N SER A 193 -33.92 -3.24 10.22
CA SER A 193 -34.77 -3.65 9.09
C SER A 193 -34.04 -3.58 7.73
N LEU A 194 -32.98 -2.80 7.64
CA LEU A 194 -32.12 -2.70 6.45
C LEU A 194 -31.08 -3.82 6.35
N LEU A 195 -30.93 -4.63 7.38
CA LEU A 195 -29.95 -5.69 7.45
C LEU A 195 -30.59 -7.03 7.11
N ASP A 196 -29.81 -7.87 6.43
CA ASP A 196 -30.14 -9.27 6.21
C ASP A 196 -29.58 -10.17 7.34
N ASP A 197 -30.25 -11.29 7.57
CA ASP A 197 -29.75 -12.34 8.46
C ASP A 197 -28.53 -13.02 7.80
N LYS A 198 -27.37 -12.37 7.93
CA LYS A 198 -26.12 -12.82 7.30
C LYS A 198 -25.76 -14.24 7.70
N VAL A 199 -25.28 -15.00 6.74
CA VAL A 199 -24.62 -16.28 7.00
C VAL A 199 -23.37 -16.03 7.84
N LEU A 200 -23.27 -16.68 8.97
CA LEU A 200 -22.10 -16.68 9.86
C LEU A 200 -21.21 -17.89 9.62
N MET A 201 -21.82 -19.09 9.47
CA MET A 201 -21.11 -20.33 9.12
C MET A 201 -21.68 -20.91 7.84
N LYS A 202 -20.81 -21.27 6.92
CA LYS A 202 -21.14 -21.91 5.65
C LYS A 202 -21.43 -23.40 5.82
N ALA A 203 -22.03 -24.02 4.82
CA ALA A 203 -22.36 -25.43 4.83
C ALA A 203 -21.14 -26.38 4.92
N ASP A 204 -19.98 -25.91 4.51
CA ASP A 204 -18.71 -26.64 4.64
C ASP A 204 -18.07 -26.51 6.05
N GLY A 205 -18.76 -25.85 6.99
CA GLY A 205 -18.25 -25.61 8.34
C GLY A 205 -17.22 -24.50 8.47
N THR A 206 -16.98 -23.71 7.41
CA THR A 206 -16.09 -22.56 7.49
C THR A 206 -16.86 -21.28 7.82
N PRO A 207 -16.26 -20.34 8.60
CA PRO A 207 -16.91 -19.07 8.92
C PRO A 207 -16.96 -18.14 7.71
N THR A 208 -17.91 -17.20 7.74
CA THR A 208 -17.85 -16.03 6.85
C THR A 208 -16.98 -14.95 7.47
N TYR A 209 -16.55 -13.99 6.63
CA TYR A 209 -15.76 -12.83 7.05
C TYR A 209 -16.33 -12.14 8.30
N HIS A 210 -17.62 -11.81 8.30
CA HIS A 210 -18.24 -11.06 9.39
C HIS A 210 -18.11 -11.74 10.74
N PHE A 211 -18.31 -13.05 10.77
CA PHE A 211 -18.24 -13.82 11.99
C PHE A 211 -16.78 -14.01 12.45
N ALA A 212 -15.91 -14.50 11.56
CA ALA A 212 -14.50 -14.72 11.88
C ALA A 212 -13.79 -13.43 12.35
N ASN A 213 -14.06 -12.31 11.67
CA ASN A 213 -13.47 -11.02 12.00
C ASN A 213 -13.82 -10.57 13.43
N VAL A 214 -15.11 -10.64 13.82
CA VAL A 214 -15.58 -10.24 15.17
C VAL A 214 -15.03 -11.17 16.26
N VAL A 215 -15.08 -12.48 16.02
CA VAL A 215 -14.55 -13.49 16.97
C VAL A 215 -13.06 -13.28 17.20
N ASP A 216 -12.29 -13.13 16.11
CA ASP A 216 -10.85 -12.96 16.21
C ASP A 216 -10.46 -11.63 16.84
N ASP A 217 -11.12 -10.53 16.47
CA ASP A 217 -10.86 -9.22 17.07
C ASP A 217 -11.10 -9.25 18.58
N HIS A 218 -12.15 -9.92 19.06
CA HIS A 218 -12.37 -10.09 20.49
C HIS A 218 -11.32 -10.98 21.16
N LEU A 219 -11.08 -12.18 20.63
CA LEU A 219 -10.18 -13.16 21.24
C LEU A 219 -8.71 -12.73 21.17
N MET A 220 -8.33 -11.99 20.12
CA MET A 220 -7.00 -11.37 19.98
C MET A 220 -6.88 -10.05 20.74
N LYS A 221 -7.92 -9.64 21.49
CA LYS A 221 -7.92 -8.41 22.31
C LYS A 221 -7.66 -7.14 21.50
N ILE A 222 -8.21 -7.06 20.30
CA ILE A 222 -8.09 -5.87 19.46
C ILE A 222 -8.87 -4.71 20.10
N THR A 223 -8.16 -3.61 20.33
CA THR A 223 -8.73 -2.40 20.93
C THR A 223 -9.29 -1.43 19.88
N HIS A 224 -8.66 -1.39 18.70
CA HIS A 224 -9.05 -0.51 17.61
C HIS A 224 -9.08 -1.27 16.29
N VAL A 225 -10.18 -1.16 15.56
CA VAL A 225 -10.39 -1.75 14.23
C VAL A 225 -10.24 -0.63 13.21
N ILE A 226 -9.04 -0.54 12.62
CA ILE A 226 -8.71 0.43 11.56
C ILE A 226 -8.68 -0.32 10.23
N ARG A 227 -9.59 0.07 9.29
CA ARG A 227 -9.75 -0.62 8.00
C ARG A 227 -10.32 0.34 6.93
N GLY A 228 -10.37 -0.08 5.67
CA GLY A 228 -10.93 0.72 4.58
C GLY A 228 -12.44 0.96 4.73
N GLU A 229 -12.92 2.09 4.23
CA GLU A 229 -14.34 2.48 4.32
C GLU A 229 -15.29 1.56 3.53
N GLU A 230 -14.79 0.73 2.64
CA GLU A 230 -15.58 -0.32 1.97
C GLU A 230 -16.24 -1.29 2.94
N TRP A 231 -15.74 -1.35 4.17
CA TRP A 231 -16.28 -2.19 5.25
C TRP A 231 -17.26 -1.44 6.17
N LEU A 232 -17.47 -0.14 5.96
CA LEU A 232 -18.39 0.67 6.76
C LEU A 232 -19.84 0.13 6.76
N PRO A 233 -20.40 -0.39 5.63
CA PRO A 233 -21.72 -1.01 5.62
C PRO A 233 -21.85 -2.23 6.56
N SER A 234 -20.76 -2.88 6.89
CA SER A 234 -20.75 -4.04 7.80
C SER A 234 -20.74 -3.65 9.28
N LEU A 235 -20.50 -2.38 9.61
CA LEU A 235 -20.31 -1.94 10.99
C LEU A 235 -21.52 -2.22 11.87
N ALA A 236 -22.73 -1.98 11.38
CA ALA A 236 -23.96 -2.25 12.14
C ALA A 236 -24.12 -3.74 12.50
N LEU A 237 -23.83 -4.64 11.56
CA LEU A 237 -23.83 -6.07 11.80
C LEU A 237 -22.78 -6.49 12.84
N HIS A 238 -21.56 -5.93 12.74
CA HIS A 238 -20.49 -6.21 13.71
C HIS A 238 -20.89 -5.72 15.10
N VAL A 239 -21.50 -4.55 15.24
CA VAL A 239 -22.03 -4.05 16.52
C VAL A 239 -23.05 -5.02 17.11
N LEU A 240 -24.00 -5.52 16.29
CA LEU A 240 -24.98 -6.51 16.74
C LEU A 240 -24.33 -7.82 17.17
N LEU A 241 -23.29 -8.30 16.50
CA LEU A 241 -22.55 -9.50 16.87
C LEU A 241 -21.87 -9.33 18.23
N TYR A 242 -21.17 -8.20 18.47
CA TYR A 242 -20.59 -7.91 19.78
C TYR A 242 -21.65 -7.88 20.88
N GLU A 243 -22.80 -7.27 20.62
CA GLU A 243 -23.93 -7.23 21.57
C GLU A 243 -24.51 -8.63 21.85
N ALA A 244 -24.67 -9.46 20.81
CA ALA A 244 -25.19 -10.83 20.93
C ALA A 244 -24.26 -11.73 21.76
N PHE A 245 -22.97 -11.51 21.70
CA PHE A 245 -21.97 -12.18 22.53
C PHE A 245 -21.85 -11.58 23.94
N GLY A 246 -22.41 -10.39 24.18
CA GLY A 246 -22.16 -9.63 25.42
C GLY A 246 -20.70 -9.12 25.53
N TRP A 247 -20.02 -8.93 24.42
CA TRP A 247 -18.63 -8.49 24.38
C TRP A 247 -18.53 -6.97 24.27
N GLU A 248 -17.47 -6.41 24.87
CA GLU A 248 -17.11 -5.01 24.66
C GLU A 248 -16.64 -4.80 23.21
N LYS A 249 -17.14 -3.74 22.58
CA LYS A 249 -16.79 -3.38 21.21
C LYS A 249 -15.45 -2.69 21.15
N PRO A 250 -14.60 -2.99 20.14
CA PRO A 250 -13.44 -2.17 19.85
C PRO A 250 -13.86 -0.76 19.35
N ILE A 251 -12.92 0.16 19.36
CA ILE A 251 -13.07 1.45 18.70
C ILE A 251 -12.89 1.26 17.20
N PHE A 252 -13.79 1.82 16.39
CA PHE A 252 -13.76 1.70 14.93
C PHE A 252 -13.21 2.96 14.26
N ALA A 253 -12.46 2.77 13.19
CA ALA A 253 -11.97 3.84 12.33
C ALA A 253 -11.94 3.36 10.87
N HIS A 254 -12.81 3.94 10.02
CA HIS A 254 -12.89 3.58 8.60
C HIS A 254 -12.17 4.64 7.76
N LEU A 255 -11.02 4.23 7.19
CA LEU A 255 -10.15 5.07 6.37
C LEU A 255 -10.81 5.39 5.03
N PRO A 256 -10.72 6.65 4.54
CA PRO A 256 -11.24 7.02 3.24
C PRO A 256 -10.53 6.29 2.10
N LEU A 257 -11.21 6.17 0.95
CA LEU A 257 -10.61 5.57 -0.25
C LEU A 257 -9.44 6.42 -0.78
N ILE A 258 -8.52 5.77 -1.46
CA ILE A 258 -7.60 6.42 -2.39
C ILE A 258 -8.27 6.40 -3.77
N LEU A 259 -8.49 7.58 -4.34
CA LEU A 259 -9.11 7.75 -5.64
C LEU A 259 -8.08 7.83 -6.76
N ASN A 260 -8.53 7.63 -7.98
CA ASN A 260 -7.73 7.87 -9.18
C ASN A 260 -7.23 9.33 -9.25
N PRO A 261 -6.16 9.62 -10.00
CA PRO A 261 -5.63 10.98 -10.14
C PRO A 261 -6.66 12.02 -10.57
N ASN A 262 -7.66 11.63 -11.36
CA ASN A 262 -8.73 12.51 -11.80
C ASN A 262 -9.92 12.62 -10.80
N GLY A 263 -9.79 12.07 -9.61
CA GLY A 263 -10.83 12.06 -8.56
C GLY A 263 -12.03 11.17 -8.83
N LYS A 264 -12.06 10.42 -9.93
CA LYS A 264 -13.18 9.57 -10.32
C LYS A 264 -12.90 8.10 -10.02
N GLY A 265 -13.62 7.55 -9.05
CA GLY A 265 -13.58 6.14 -8.67
C GLY A 265 -12.33 5.74 -7.88
N LYS A 266 -12.41 4.58 -7.24
CA LYS A 266 -11.33 3.99 -6.43
C LYS A 266 -10.11 3.70 -7.31
N LEU A 267 -8.91 4.00 -6.79
CA LEU A 267 -7.65 3.62 -7.42
C LEU A 267 -7.60 2.10 -7.64
N SER A 268 -7.23 1.69 -8.84
CA SER A 268 -7.25 0.29 -9.25
C SER A 268 -6.06 -0.03 -10.15
N LYS A 269 -5.77 -1.33 -10.34
CA LYS A 269 -4.78 -1.83 -11.30
C LYS A 269 -4.96 -1.20 -12.69
N ARG A 270 -6.21 -1.19 -13.22
CA ARG A 270 -6.53 -0.62 -14.53
C ARG A 270 -6.22 0.88 -14.63
N SER A 271 -6.39 1.60 -13.52
CA SER A 271 -6.05 3.04 -13.48
C SER A 271 -4.55 3.27 -13.54
N GLY A 272 -3.77 2.44 -12.84
CA GLY A 272 -2.31 2.49 -12.88
C GLY A 272 -1.76 2.16 -14.28
N GLU A 273 -2.27 1.10 -14.91
CA GLU A 273 -1.90 0.72 -16.28
C GLU A 273 -2.19 1.85 -17.29
N LYS A 274 -3.37 2.46 -17.21
CA LYS A 274 -3.73 3.61 -18.07
C LYS A 274 -2.91 4.87 -17.77
N GLY A 275 -2.56 5.09 -16.53
CA GLY A 275 -1.79 6.23 -16.07
C GLY A 275 -0.27 6.07 -16.19
N GLY A 276 0.22 4.87 -16.52
CA GLY A 276 1.64 4.57 -16.65
C GLY A 276 2.41 4.54 -15.32
N PHE A 277 1.72 4.22 -14.20
CA PHE A 277 2.34 4.14 -12.88
C PHE A 277 1.93 2.86 -12.13
N PRO A 278 2.79 2.32 -11.25
CA PRO A 278 2.46 1.17 -10.42
C PRO A 278 1.37 1.49 -9.39
N VAL A 279 0.70 0.45 -8.90
CA VAL A 279 -0.22 0.54 -7.76
C VAL A 279 0.10 -0.49 -6.68
N PHE A 280 1.19 -1.26 -6.87
CA PHE A 280 1.69 -2.27 -5.96
C PHE A 280 3.05 -1.87 -5.41
N PRO A 281 3.36 -2.18 -4.15
CA PRO A 281 4.64 -1.82 -3.54
C PRO A 281 5.85 -2.45 -4.22
N ILE A 282 5.77 -3.73 -4.54
CA ILE A 282 6.83 -4.51 -5.20
C ILE A 282 6.28 -5.28 -6.39
N ASP A 283 7.14 -5.77 -7.30
CA ASP A 283 6.73 -6.59 -8.45
C ASP A 283 5.99 -7.85 -7.98
N TRP A 284 4.91 -8.19 -8.68
CA TRP A 284 4.19 -9.45 -8.53
C TRP A 284 4.48 -10.36 -9.72
N SER A 285 4.85 -11.61 -9.43
CA SER A 285 5.22 -12.64 -10.44
C SER A 285 4.29 -13.85 -10.42
N GLY A 286 3.02 -13.69 -10.03
CA GLY A 286 2.00 -14.73 -10.13
C GLY A 286 1.47 -14.91 -11.56
N ASP A 287 0.20 -15.27 -11.69
CA ASP A 287 -0.46 -15.51 -13.00
C ASP A 287 -0.35 -14.32 -13.96
N THR A 288 -0.23 -13.12 -13.43
CA THR A 288 0.01 -11.88 -14.19
C THR A 288 1.23 -11.17 -13.63
N LYS A 289 2.13 -10.71 -14.51
CA LYS A 289 3.25 -9.86 -14.10
C LYS A 289 2.77 -8.44 -13.86
N LEU A 290 2.98 -7.92 -12.66
CA LEU A 290 2.60 -6.55 -12.28
C LEU A 290 3.83 -5.81 -11.78
N LYS A 291 3.97 -4.58 -12.23
CA LYS A 291 5.07 -3.70 -11.82
C LYS A 291 4.83 -3.09 -10.44
N GLY A 292 5.89 -3.04 -9.64
CA GLY A 292 5.92 -2.43 -8.33
C GLY A 292 6.63 -1.08 -8.30
N PHE A 293 6.36 -0.33 -7.24
CA PHE A 293 7.04 0.95 -7.00
C PHE A 293 8.54 0.77 -6.74
N ARG A 294 8.93 -0.32 -6.07
CA ARG A 294 10.35 -0.67 -5.83
C ARG A 294 11.12 -0.75 -7.13
N GLU A 295 10.60 -1.51 -8.09
CA GLU A 295 11.23 -1.73 -9.39
C GLU A 295 11.13 -0.50 -10.32
N ALA A 296 10.16 0.38 -10.04
CA ALA A 296 10.10 1.72 -10.65
C ALA A 296 11.10 2.72 -10.04
N GLY A 297 11.90 2.29 -9.05
CA GLY A 297 12.93 3.11 -8.43
C GLY A 297 12.43 4.04 -7.32
N ILE A 298 11.28 3.73 -6.72
CA ILE A 298 10.77 4.44 -5.55
C ILE A 298 11.39 3.81 -4.29
N LEU A 299 11.89 4.64 -3.38
CA LEU A 299 12.36 4.22 -2.06
C LEU A 299 11.17 3.86 -1.14
N PRO A 300 11.32 2.88 -0.25
CA PRO A 300 10.28 2.58 0.73
C PRO A 300 9.95 3.79 1.62
N GLU A 301 10.95 4.56 2.02
CA GLU A 301 10.77 5.78 2.80
C GLU A 301 9.92 6.83 2.06
N GLY A 302 10.13 7.00 0.75
CA GLY A 302 9.34 7.89 -0.09
C GLY A 302 7.88 7.45 -0.22
N LEU A 303 7.66 6.15 -0.46
CA LEU A 303 6.32 5.58 -0.55
C LEU A 303 5.57 5.67 0.78
N VAL A 304 6.19 5.26 1.88
CA VAL A 304 5.61 5.28 3.23
C VAL A 304 5.24 6.70 3.65
N ASN A 305 6.14 7.66 3.44
CA ASN A 305 5.88 9.07 3.76
C ASN A 305 4.69 9.60 2.94
N TYR A 306 4.68 9.36 1.62
CA TYR A 306 3.57 9.79 0.77
C TYR A 306 2.24 9.16 1.19
N LEU A 307 2.19 7.84 1.44
CA LEU A 307 0.98 7.14 1.86
C LEU A 307 0.45 7.65 3.21
N ALA A 308 1.34 8.02 4.14
CA ALA A 308 0.95 8.61 5.41
C ALA A 308 0.20 9.92 5.21
N THR A 309 0.58 10.75 4.21
CA THR A 309 -0.06 12.03 3.92
C THR A 309 -1.36 11.91 3.10
N LEU A 310 -1.73 10.71 2.64
CA LEU A 310 -3.01 10.50 1.97
C LEU A 310 -4.15 10.38 3.00
N GLY A 311 -4.71 11.50 3.35
CA GLY A 311 -5.81 11.63 4.31
C GLY A 311 -5.37 12.00 5.73
N TRP A 312 -4.07 12.27 5.93
CA TRP A 312 -3.54 12.81 7.18
C TRP A 312 -2.43 13.83 6.88
N SER A 313 -2.26 14.82 7.73
CA SER A 313 -1.14 15.76 7.67
C SER A 313 -0.65 16.10 9.08
N PRO A 314 0.65 16.31 9.27
CA PRO A 314 1.19 16.75 10.55
C PRO A 314 0.79 18.22 10.83
N GLU A 315 0.55 18.54 12.08
CA GLU A 315 0.18 19.91 12.52
C GLU A 315 1.30 20.93 12.24
N GLU A 316 2.56 20.48 12.26
CA GLU A 316 3.74 21.34 12.07
C GLU A 316 4.00 21.73 10.60
N GLY A 317 3.20 21.30 9.65
CA GLY A 317 3.37 21.59 8.22
C GLY A 317 4.62 20.94 7.57
N ARG A 318 5.33 20.08 8.27
CA ARG A 318 6.49 19.33 7.72
C ARG A 318 5.98 18.17 6.88
N GLU A 319 6.29 18.18 5.60
CA GLU A 319 5.85 17.10 4.70
C GLU A 319 6.82 15.91 4.66
N VAL A 320 8.13 16.13 4.71
CA VAL A 320 9.15 15.05 4.58
C VAL A 320 9.49 14.47 5.94
N LEU A 321 9.04 13.24 6.19
CA LEU A 321 9.13 12.56 7.48
C LEU A 321 9.60 11.11 7.28
N ASN A 322 10.53 10.65 8.10
CA ASN A 322 10.87 9.23 8.19
C ASN A 322 9.83 8.48 9.03
N LEU A 323 9.86 7.14 9.00
CA LEU A 323 8.90 6.29 9.69
C LEU A 323 8.87 6.54 11.22
N GLY A 324 10.01 6.81 11.84
CA GLY A 324 10.10 7.14 13.29
C GLY A 324 9.36 8.44 13.60
N LYS A 325 9.57 9.48 12.79
CA LYS A 325 8.89 10.78 12.98
C LYS A 325 7.40 10.70 12.62
N LEU A 326 7.04 9.92 11.63
CA LEU A 326 5.63 9.61 11.34
C LEU A 326 4.95 8.95 12.56
N THR A 327 5.62 7.97 13.19
CA THR A 327 5.12 7.31 14.41
C THR A 327 4.90 8.30 15.55
N GLU A 328 5.84 9.22 15.76
CA GLU A 328 5.73 10.23 16.80
C GLU A 328 4.57 11.20 16.58
N LEU A 329 4.36 11.66 15.35
CA LEU A 329 3.40 12.71 15.02
C LEU A 329 1.99 12.18 14.72
N PHE A 330 1.85 10.94 14.24
CA PHE A 330 0.58 10.41 13.76
C PHE A 330 -0.50 10.41 14.84
N LEU A 331 -1.68 10.97 14.51
CA LEU A 331 -2.89 10.93 15.32
C LEU A 331 -4.04 10.44 14.44
N LEU A 332 -4.70 9.36 14.89
CA LEU A 332 -5.83 8.77 14.18
C LEU A 332 -7.02 9.75 14.07
N GLU A 333 -7.18 10.56 15.09
CA GLU A 333 -8.22 11.57 15.22
C GLU A 333 -8.06 12.73 14.21
N ASN A 334 -6.85 12.89 13.64
CA ASN A 334 -6.55 13.90 12.62
C ASN A 334 -6.68 13.34 11.18
N VAL A 335 -7.07 12.06 11.04
CA VAL A 335 -7.36 11.50 9.71
C VAL A 335 -8.67 12.11 9.19
N VAL A 336 -8.59 12.74 8.01
CA VAL A 336 -9.76 13.37 7.38
C VAL A 336 -10.72 12.33 6.80
N SER A 337 -12.01 12.61 6.80
CA SER A 337 -13.02 11.70 6.27
C SER A 337 -13.13 11.71 4.74
N SER A 338 -12.62 12.75 4.07
CA SER A 338 -12.66 12.86 2.62
C SER A 338 -11.64 11.93 1.95
N ALA A 339 -12.02 11.37 0.81
CA ALA A 339 -11.11 10.56 -0.01
C ALA A 339 -9.95 11.41 -0.56
N ALA A 340 -8.77 10.80 -0.67
CA ALA A 340 -7.57 11.44 -1.20
C ALA A 340 -7.29 10.98 -2.63
N ASN A 341 -6.98 11.91 -3.54
CA ASN A 341 -6.57 11.57 -4.89
C ASN A 341 -5.11 11.11 -4.90
N PHE A 342 -4.83 10.01 -5.60
CA PHE A 342 -3.47 9.57 -5.86
C PHE A 342 -2.80 10.53 -6.84
N ASP A 343 -1.59 10.97 -6.51
CA ASP A 343 -0.77 11.84 -7.35
C ASP A 343 0.64 11.25 -7.47
N PHE A 344 0.98 10.74 -8.66
CA PHE A 344 2.27 10.10 -8.90
C PHE A 344 3.42 11.12 -8.94
N GLU A 345 3.18 12.35 -9.41
CA GLU A 345 4.20 13.41 -9.40
C GLU A 345 4.52 13.83 -7.96
N LYS A 346 3.50 13.93 -7.10
CA LYS A 346 3.71 14.19 -5.68
C LYS A 346 4.46 13.04 -5.00
N LEU A 347 4.20 11.78 -5.33
CA LEU A 347 4.98 10.64 -4.85
C LEU A 347 6.45 10.76 -5.30
N LYS A 348 6.72 11.09 -6.57
CA LYS A 348 8.09 11.31 -7.06
C LYS A 348 8.79 12.45 -6.33
N TRP A 349 8.06 13.51 -5.99
CA TRP A 349 8.61 14.60 -5.18
C TRP A 349 9.02 14.12 -3.78
N TYR A 350 8.18 13.34 -3.08
CA TYR A 350 8.57 12.73 -1.80
C TYR A 350 9.80 11.84 -1.96
N ASN A 351 9.82 11.02 -3.00
CA ASN A 351 10.93 10.12 -3.28
C ASN A 351 12.24 10.90 -3.53
N HIS A 352 12.18 11.96 -4.33
CA HIS A 352 13.30 12.88 -4.55
C HIS A 352 13.87 13.42 -3.23
N LYS A 353 13.00 13.88 -2.34
CA LYS A 353 13.43 14.39 -1.02
C LYS A 353 14.11 13.32 -0.17
N HIS A 354 13.63 12.09 -0.20
CA HIS A 354 14.28 10.97 0.49
C HIS A 354 15.60 10.56 -0.19
N ILE A 355 15.68 10.56 -1.53
CA ILE A 355 16.94 10.31 -2.26
C ILE A 355 18.01 11.32 -1.84
N GLN A 356 17.68 12.62 -1.77
CA GLN A 356 18.62 13.68 -1.38
C GLN A 356 19.26 13.39 -0.01
N THR A 357 18.49 12.90 0.95
CA THR A 357 18.95 12.65 2.33
C THR A 357 19.51 11.23 2.56
N THR A 358 19.30 10.32 1.60
CA THR A 358 19.81 8.95 1.70
C THR A 358 21.31 8.90 1.43
N ASP A 359 22.02 8.05 2.16
CA ASP A 359 23.43 7.78 1.97
C ASP A 359 23.73 7.29 0.54
N SER A 360 24.78 7.85 -0.08
CA SER A 360 25.11 7.55 -1.47
C SER A 360 25.55 6.09 -1.66
N SER A 361 26.15 5.45 -0.65
CA SER A 361 26.51 4.02 -0.71
C SER A 361 25.26 3.15 -0.76
N LYS A 362 24.24 3.46 0.06
CA LYS A 362 22.93 2.77 0.01
C LYS A 362 22.24 2.95 -1.35
N LEU A 363 22.26 4.16 -1.90
CA LEU A 363 21.68 4.44 -3.23
C LEU A 363 22.42 3.70 -4.34
N ALA A 364 23.77 3.61 -4.27
CA ALA A 364 24.57 2.86 -5.23
C ALA A 364 24.27 1.35 -5.18
N GLU A 365 24.09 0.78 -4.01
CA GLU A 365 23.69 -0.64 -3.85
C GLU A 365 22.28 -0.90 -4.42
N LEU A 366 21.32 -0.03 -4.15
CA LEU A 366 19.98 -0.13 -4.75
C LEU A 366 20.05 0.00 -6.28
N LEU A 367 20.84 0.94 -6.79
CA LEU A 367 21.04 1.11 -8.23
C LEU A 367 21.62 -0.16 -8.88
N LYS A 368 22.63 -0.78 -8.26
CA LYS A 368 23.19 -2.07 -8.73
C LYS A 368 22.14 -3.17 -8.80
N SER A 369 21.23 -3.22 -7.83
CA SER A 369 20.18 -4.25 -7.82
C SER A 369 19.14 -4.07 -8.93
N LEU A 370 18.92 -2.83 -9.38
CA LEU A 370 17.92 -2.48 -10.40
C LEU A 370 18.52 -2.37 -11.82
N ASN A 371 19.84 -2.19 -11.95
CA ASN A 371 20.49 -1.96 -13.24
C ASN A 371 21.77 -2.80 -13.39
N LYS A 372 21.77 -3.71 -14.37
CA LYS A 372 22.90 -4.62 -14.61
C LYS A 372 24.20 -3.90 -14.93
N ASN A 373 24.16 -2.86 -15.76
CA ASN A 373 25.36 -2.11 -16.14
C ASN A 373 25.97 -1.38 -14.92
N ALA A 374 25.13 -0.85 -14.04
CA ALA A 374 25.59 -0.30 -12.76
C ALA A 374 26.23 -1.37 -11.88
N GLY A 375 25.76 -2.63 -11.97
CA GLY A 375 26.33 -3.78 -11.28
C GLY A 375 27.79 -4.06 -11.62
N GLU A 376 28.23 -3.72 -12.83
CA GLU A 376 29.61 -3.91 -13.33
C GLU A 376 30.57 -2.83 -12.86
N ILE A 377 30.06 -1.70 -12.35
CA ILE A 377 30.89 -0.58 -11.90
C ILE A 377 31.48 -0.86 -10.51
N VAL A 378 32.75 -0.52 -10.33
CA VAL A 378 33.43 -0.54 -9.03
C VAL A 378 32.63 0.32 -8.03
N LYS A 379 32.41 -0.21 -6.81
CA LYS A 379 31.52 0.39 -5.80
C LYS A 379 31.87 1.85 -5.51
N GLU A 380 33.12 2.14 -5.26
CA GLU A 380 33.61 3.48 -4.90
C GLU A 380 33.29 4.50 -5.99
N LYS A 381 33.58 4.16 -7.26
CA LYS A 381 33.27 5.02 -8.42
C LYS A 381 31.78 5.26 -8.58
N LEU A 382 30.96 4.22 -8.35
CA LEU A 382 29.50 4.38 -8.43
C LEU A 382 28.97 5.26 -7.31
N VAL A 383 29.51 5.14 -6.09
CA VAL A 383 29.14 6.01 -4.95
C VAL A 383 29.47 7.45 -5.24
N ASP A 384 30.66 7.74 -5.78
CA ASP A 384 31.06 9.10 -6.18
C ASP A 384 30.11 9.67 -7.26
N ALA A 385 29.81 8.88 -8.28
CA ALA A 385 28.88 9.27 -9.33
C ALA A 385 27.47 9.55 -8.80
N VAL A 386 26.93 8.67 -7.95
CA VAL A 386 25.63 8.85 -7.30
C VAL A 386 25.62 10.13 -6.45
N THR A 387 26.70 10.40 -5.72
CA THR A 387 26.83 11.62 -4.90
C THR A 387 26.69 12.89 -5.72
N LEU A 388 27.23 12.89 -6.93
CA LEU A 388 27.16 14.05 -7.85
C LEU A 388 25.77 14.27 -8.45
N VAL A 389 24.97 13.21 -8.61
CA VAL A 389 23.70 13.30 -9.36
C VAL A 389 22.45 13.19 -8.51
N LYS A 390 22.53 12.71 -7.27
CA LYS A 390 21.35 12.41 -6.43
C LYS A 390 20.44 13.61 -6.18
N GLU A 391 21.01 14.83 -6.18
CA GLU A 391 20.24 16.07 -6.03
C GLU A 391 19.27 16.35 -7.20
N ARG A 392 19.35 15.59 -8.28
CA ARG A 392 18.53 15.76 -9.49
C ARG A 392 17.64 14.55 -9.79
N ALA A 393 17.84 13.45 -9.08
CA ALA A 393 17.12 12.20 -9.30
C ALA A 393 15.78 12.20 -8.60
N ASN A 394 14.71 11.84 -9.28
CA ASN A 394 13.40 11.62 -8.70
C ASN A 394 13.18 10.14 -8.35
N THR A 395 13.92 9.25 -9.02
CA THR A 395 13.88 7.80 -8.80
C THR A 395 15.29 7.22 -8.78
N ILE A 396 15.45 6.00 -8.28
CA ILE A 396 16.73 5.28 -8.35
C ILE A 396 17.16 5.07 -9.81
N SER A 397 16.21 4.84 -10.71
CA SER A 397 16.49 4.67 -12.14
C SER A 397 17.05 5.95 -12.78
N ASP A 398 16.62 7.13 -12.31
CA ASP A 398 17.16 8.40 -12.80
C ASP A 398 18.64 8.56 -12.47
N LEU A 399 19.12 7.98 -11.35
CA LEU A 399 20.54 8.03 -10.99
C LEU A 399 21.42 7.44 -12.12
N TRP A 400 20.96 6.32 -12.74
CA TRP A 400 21.69 5.73 -13.85
C TRP A 400 21.65 6.62 -15.09
N GLY A 401 20.47 7.12 -15.45
CA GLY A 401 20.33 8.04 -16.58
C GLY A 401 21.20 9.30 -16.45
N LEU A 402 21.37 9.78 -15.21
CA LEU A 402 22.17 10.97 -14.90
C LEU A 402 23.67 10.68 -14.72
N ALA A 403 24.09 9.43 -14.52
CA ALA A 403 25.47 9.05 -14.19
C ALA A 403 26.13 8.12 -15.21
N SER A 404 25.39 7.44 -16.08
CA SER A 404 25.91 6.39 -16.97
C SER A 404 27.02 6.88 -17.90
N TYR A 405 26.94 8.11 -18.37
CA TYR A 405 27.96 8.73 -19.22
C TYR A 405 29.32 8.97 -18.51
N LEU A 406 29.38 8.86 -17.19
CA LEU A 406 30.63 8.87 -16.43
C LEU A 406 31.45 7.59 -16.61
N PHE A 407 30.83 6.52 -17.10
CA PHE A 407 31.39 5.18 -17.21
C PHE A 407 31.40 4.65 -18.65
N PHE A 408 30.46 5.11 -19.46
CA PHE A 408 30.23 4.64 -20.83
C PHE A 408 30.02 5.82 -21.76
N ASP A 409 30.48 5.69 -22.97
CA ASP A 409 30.17 6.66 -24.02
C ASP A 409 28.65 6.76 -24.24
N PRO A 410 28.12 7.93 -24.58
CA PRO A 410 26.72 8.09 -24.88
C PRO A 410 26.27 7.14 -26.00
N ALA A 411 25.27 6.31 -25.76
CA ALA A 411 24.74 5.39 -26.77
C ALA A 411 24.04 6.11 -27.93
N SER A 412 23.55 7.34 -27.69
CA SER A 412 22.92 8.20 -28.69
C SER A 412 23.01 9.66 -28.26
N PHE A 413 22.83 10.55 -29.20
CA PHE A 413 22.75 11.99 -28.96
C PHE A 413 21.32 12.48 -29.15
N ASP A 414 20.83 13.31 -28.22
CA ASP A 414 19.52 13.93 -28.33
C ASP A 414 19.47 14.92 -29.51
N GLU A 415 18.54 14.70 -30.44
CA GLU A 415 18.42 15.52 -31.65
C GLU A 415 18.21 17.02 -31.38
N LYS A 416 17.42 17.36 -30.35
CA LYS A 416 17.19 18.76 -29.95
C LYS A 416 18.45 19.39 -29.41
N SER A 417 19.24 18.63 -28.67
CA SER A 417 20.55 19.07 -28.14
C SER A 417 21.57 19.25 -29.25
N LEU A 418 21.64 18.32 -30.21
CA LEU A 418 22.49 18.44 -31.39
C LEU A 418 22.14 19.70 -32.20
N LYS A 419 20.88 19.97 -32.49
CA LYS A 419 20.44 21.19 -33.20
C LYS A 419 20.84 22.47 -32.50
N LYS A 420 20.95 22.47 -31.18
CA LYS A 420 21.39 23.66 -30.42
C LYS A 420 22.90 23.93 -30.50
N VAL A 421 23.71 22.89 -30.63
CA VAL A 421 25.17 22.98 -30.70
C VAL A 421 25.71 22.98 -32.14
N SER A 422 24.92 22.49 -33.13
CA SER A 422 25.27 22.50 -34.55
C SER A 422 25.21 23.95 -35.12
N LYS A 423 26.17 24.75 -34.77
CA LYS A 423 26.33 26.16 -35.19
C LYS A 423 27.71 26.37 -35.77
N ASP A 424 27.91 27.52 -36.36
CA ASP A 424 29.22 27.93 -36.87
C ASP A 424 30.28 27.82 -35.76
N GLY A 425 31.42 27.22 -36.11
CA GLY A 425 32.51 27.00 -35.18
C GLY A 425 32.47 25.66 -34.39
N LEU A 426 31.48 24.77 -34.62
CA LEU A 426 31.38 23.48 -33.92
C LEU A 426 32.68 22.66 -34.04
N GLU A 427 33.23 22.50 -35.26
CA GLU A 427 34.47 21.76 -35.51
C GLU A 427 35.69 22.33 -34.73
N LYS A 428 35.79 23.65 -34.64
CA LYS A 428 36.83 24.30 -33.85
C LYS A 428 36.69 23.99 -32.36
N ILE A 429 35.46 24.06 -31.83
CA ILE A 429 35.18 23.76 -30.44
C ILE A 429 35.50 22.28 -30.13
N VAL A 430 35.09 21.36 -30.99
CA VAL A 430 35.37 19.90 -30.82
C VAL A 430 36.87 19.65 -30.86
N SER A 431 37.60 20.24 -31.81
CA SER A 431 39.04 20.11 -31.91
C SER A 431 39.78 20.62 -30.68
N GLU A 432 39.34 21.74 -30.11
CA GLU A 432 39.93 22.29 -28.89
C GLU A 432 39.60 21.44 -27.67
N ILE A 433 38.37 20.92 -27.53
CA ILE A 433 38.00 19.97 -26.46
C ILE A 433 38.95 18.78 -26.51
N ILE A 434 39.18 18.17 -27.70
CA ILE A 434 40.09 17.05 -27.87
C ILE A 434 41.55 17.46 -27.49
N SER A 435 41.97 18.64 -27.86
CA SER A 435 43.31 19.18 -27.54
C SER A 435 43.51 19.28 -26.03
N GLN A 436 42.53 19.88 -25.32
CA GLN A 436 42.58 20.02 -23.87
C GLN A 436 42.51 18.67 -23.14
N CYS A 437 41.70 17.72 -23.62
CA CYS A 437 41.64 16.34 -23.09
C CYS A 437 43.01 15.64 -23.20
N LYS A 438 43.74 15.84 -24.29
CA LYS A 438 45.07 15.21 -24.51
C LYS A 438 46.14 15.72 -23.55
N LYS A 439 46.01 16.95 -23.03
CA LYS A 439 46.94 17.50 -22.04
C LYS A 439 46.92 16.78 -20.70
N ARG A 440 45.86 15.97 -20.40
CA ARG A 440 45.66 15.23 -19.15
C ARG A 440 45.85 16.05 -17.88
N GLU A 441 45.44 17.32 -17.94
CA GLU A 441 45.52 18.24 -16.81
C GLU A 441 44.32 18.07 -15.84
N SER A 442 44.34 18.78 -14.70
CA SER A 442 43.22 18.76 -13.76
C SER A 442 41.94 19.30 -14.40
N ALA A 443 40.80 18.90 -13.82
CA ALA A 443 39.50 19.38 -14.25
C ALA A 443 39.37 20.91 -14.31
N SER A 444 39.96 21.58 -13.35
CA SER A 444 40.00 23.05 -13.30
C SER A 444 40.76 23.63 -14.50
N ASN A 445 41.94 23.11 -14.77
CA ASN A 445 42.77 23.53 -15.89
C ASN A 445 42.10 23.26 -17.25
N PHE A 446 41.39 22.13 -17.39
CA PHE A 446 40.62 21.82 -18.59
C PHE A 446 39.54 22.89 -18.86
N VAL A 447 38.76 23.27 -17.83
CA VAL A 447 37.71 24.29 -17.98
C VAL A 447 38.30 25.69 -18.19
N GLU A 448 39.37 26.02 -17.49
CA GLU A 448 40.08 27.30 -17.65
C GLU A 448 40.71 27.40 -19.04
N GLY A 449 41.34 26.32 -19.52
CA GLY A 449 41.89 26.29 -20.88
C GLY A 449 40.84 26.48 -21.96
N LEU A 450 39.66 25.87 -21.81
CA LEU A 450 38.54 26.08 -22.74
C LEU A 450 37.99 27.51 -22.69
N LYS A 451 37.94 28.13 -21.52
CA LYS A 451 37.50 29.52 -21.37
C LYS A 451 38.51 30.49 -22.00
N TYR A 452 39.78 30.31 -21.68
CA TYR A 452 40.88 31.13 -22.26
C TYR A 452 40.85 31.08 -23.79
N TRP A 453 40.77 29.87 -24.36
CA TRP A 453 40.66 29.70 -25.81
C TRP A 453 39.39 30.36 -26.38
N GLY A 454 38.29 30.37 -25.66
CA GLY A 454 37.04 31.04 -26.05
C GLY A 454 37.23 32.57 -26.13
N ASP A 455 37.91 33.14 -25.15
CA ASP A 455 38.22 34.57 -25.13
C ASP A 455 39.13 34.98 -26.29
N GLU A 456 40.14 34.15 -26.64
CA GLU A 456 41.03 34.39 -27.79
C GLU A 456 40.33 34.29 -29.15
N THR A 457 39.37 33.37 -29.27
CA THR A 457 38.70 33.10 -30.55
C THR A 457 37.37 33.83 -30.73
N GLY A 458 36.90 34.53 -29.71
CA GLY A 458 35.62 35.22 -29.68
C GLY A 458 34.39 34.28 -29.61
N ILE A 459 34.62 33.01 -29.30
CA ILE A 459 33.53 32.03 -29.13
C ILE A 459 33.01 32.06 -27.69
N GLY A 460 31.73 32.34 -27.53
CA GLY A 460 31.14 32.49 -26.20
C GLY A 460 31.29 31.24 -25.30
N ALA A 461 31.73 31.43 -24.06
CA ALA A 461 31.92 30.36 -23.07
C ALA A 461 30.66 29.46 -22.91
N GLY A 462 29.45 30.02 -23.00
CA GLY A 462 28.19 29.28 -22.96
C GLY A 462 28.04 28.26 -24.08
N GLN A 463 28.48 28.62 -25.32
CA GLN A 463 28.45 27.69 -26.46
C GLN A 463 29.48 26.58 -26.27
N ILE A 464 30.68 26.89 -25.84
CA ILE A 464 31.74 25.92 -25.58
C ILE A 464 31.30 24.91 -24.53
N MET A 465 30.81 25.38 -23.38
CA MET A 465 30.39 24.52 -22.30
C MET A 465 29.14 23.68 -22.63
N MET A 466 28.22 24.24 -23.45
CA MET A 466 27.08 23.51 -23.96
C MET A 466 27.52 22.40 -24.92
N THR A 467 28.38 22.67 -25.86
CA THR A 467 28.96 21.70 -26.80
C THR A 467 29.72 20.61 -26.05
N THR A 468 30.56 20.96 -25.11
CA THR A 468 31.28 20.01 -24.23
C THR A 468 30.32 19.07 -23.52
N ARG A 469 29.24 19.62 -22.96
CA ARG A 469 28.24 18.81 -22.26
C ARG A 469 27.56 17.82 -23.22
N VAL A 470 27.11 18.28 -24.38
CA VAL A 470 26.45 17.40 -25.35
C VAL A 470 27.38 16.27 -25.80
N ILE A 471 28.65 16.55 -26.07
CA ILE A 471 29.64 15.53 -26.46
C ILE A 471 29.81 14.50 -25.34
N LEU A 472 29.96 14.94 -24.10
CA LEU A 472 30.26 14.07 -22.98
C LEU A 472 29.02 13.26 -22.49
N THR A 473 27.82 13.83 -22.58
CA THR A 473 26.61 13.25 -21.96
C THR A 473 25.55 12.79 -22.97
N GLY A 474 25.73 13.08 -24.25
CA GLY A 474 24.71 12.84 -25.29
C GLY A 474 23.56 13.87 -25.30
N GLY A 475 23.54 14.82 -24.34
CA GLY A 475 22.45 15.81 -24.22
C GLY A 475 22.81 17.07 -23.45
N LEU A 476 21.82 17.93 -23.21
CA LEU A 476 22.01 19.17 -22.45
C LEU A 476 21.91 18.97 -20.92
N THR A 477 21.49 17.80 -20.45
CA THR A 477 21.40 17.46 -19.02
C THR A 477 22.63 16.68 -18.58
N GLY A 478 23.07 16.85 -17.33
CA GLY A 478 24.23 16.16 -16.77
C GLY A 478 24.97 17.01 -15.75
N VAL A 479 26.01 16.44 -15.11
CA VAL A 479 26.89 17.16 -14.19
C VAL A 479 27.69 18.20 -14.93
N GLY A 480 28.26 19.18 -14.23
CA GLY A 480 29.15 20.15 -14.81
C GLY A 480 30.43 19.50 -15.37
N ALA A 481 31.02 20.10 -16.41
CA ALA A 481 32.24 19.57 -17.03
C ALA A 481 33.39 19.39 -16.01
N VAL A 482 33.47 20.25 -14.99
CA VAL A 482 34.45 20.13 -13.89
C VAL A 482 34.25 18.84 -13.12
N SER A 483 32.99 18.50 -12.74
CA SER A 483 32.67 17.27 -11.98
C SER A 483 32.94 16.01 -12.81
N TYR A 484 32.67 16.06 -14.13
CA TYR A 484 32.98 14.96 -15.05
C TYR A 484 34.46 14.64 -15.07
N THR A 485 35.32 15.67 -15.24
CA THR A 485 36.77 15.48 -15.35
C THR A 485 37.40 15.01 -14.03
N HIS A 486 36.85 15.36 -12.88
CA HIS A 486 37.31 14.82 -11.59
C HIS A 486 37.17 13.31 -11.46
N LEU A 487 36.10 12.71 -12.03
CA LEU A 487 35.85 11.28 -11.94
C LEU A 487 36.52 10.46 -13.05
N THR A 488 36.77 11.06 -14.21
CA THR A 488 37.24 10.35 -15.41
C THR A 488 38.73 10.52 -15.68
N LEU A 489 39.35 11.56 -15.19
CA LEU A 489 40.81 11.73 -15.31
C LEU A 489 41.50 11.00 -14.15
N PRO A 490 42.61 10.25 -14.42
CA PRO A 490 43.35 9.59 -13.36
C PRO A 490 43.89 10.64 -12.37
N PRO A 491 43.90 10.33 -11.05
CA PRO A 491 44.57 11.19 -10.10
C PRO A 491 46.03 11.36 -10.52
N LYS A 492 46.57 12.58 -10.41
CA LYS A 492 47.99 12.81 -10.60
C LYS A 492 48.75 11.91 -9.63
N ALA A 493 49.62 11.08 -10.17
CA ALA A 493 50.60 10.34 -9.40
C ALA A 493 51.57 11.29 -8.69
#